data_fb1b2a64233a28a42cf272de8fb791de
#
_entry.id   fb1b2a64233a28a42cf272de8fb791de
#
_cell.length_a   1.000
_cell.length_b   1.000
_cell.length_c   1.000
_cell.angle_alpha   90.00
_cell.angle_beta   90.00
_cell.angle_gamma   90.00
#
_symmetry.space_group_name_H-M   'P 1'
#
loop_
_entity.id
_entity.type
_entity.pdbx_description
1 polymer ?
#
loop_
_entity_poly.entity_id
_entity_poly.type
_entity_poly.pdbx_seq_one_letter_code
_entity_poly.pdbx_strand_id
1 'polypeptide(L)'
;IQRYVETWTGDNDTSWHSLKWSASIGLGLSLSGIGFFGHDIGGFTGKKTSRELMIRSLQLMLFHPRFHMNSWKPNTKKQNKNKNILNLNNTNLPWLYNDIIPTVRKLIQLRYQLLPILYSAIWRFYKEGEPVIRPLFLDFPEEEHFEQEEVFSINERIIVAPVLVKKRNRIKVLMGNIETTIK
;
A
#
# COMPACT_ATOMS: atom_id res chain seq x y z
N ILE A 1 5.05 -21.50 -7.62
CA ILE A 1 5.25 -21.04 -6.22
C ILE A 1 4.25 -19.95 -5.86
N GLN A 2 4.01 -18.95 -6.72
CA GLN A 2 3.14 -17.76 -6.47
C GLN A 2 1.70 -18.09 -6.01
N ARG A 3 1.22 -19.30 -6.23
CA ARG A 3 -0.10 -19.77 -5.73
C ARG A 3 -0.11 -20.17 -4.26
N TYR A 4 1.06 -20.35 -3.65
CA TYR A 4 1.19 -20.95 -2.32
C TYR A 4 1.89 -20.05 -1.31
N VAL A 5 2.52 -18.98 -1.79
CA VAL A 5 3.29 -18.07 -0.94
C VAL A 5 2.92 -16.62 -1.23
N GLU A 6 3.06 -15.80 -0.22
CA GLU A 6 3.05 -14.34 -0.39
C GLU A 6 4.44 -13.82 -0.77
N THR A 7 4.50 -12.64 -1.35
CA THR A 7 5.73 -11.91 -1.61
C THR A 7 5.61 -10.46 -1.17
N TRP A 8 6.74 -9.75 -1.16
CA TRP A 8 6.74 -8.31 -0.94
C TRP A 8 7.83 -7.67 -1.82
N THR A 9 7.85 -6.37 -1.89
CA THR A 9 8.76 -5.62 -2.76
C THR A 9 10.15 -5.40 -2.17
N GLY A 10 10.50 -6.10 -1.10
CA GLY A 10 11.80 -6.00 -0.44
C GLY A 10 11.88 -4.82 0.55
N ASP A 11 13.10 -4.40 0.84
CA ASP A 11 13.46 -3.46 1.90
C ASP A 11 13.31 -1.99 1.46
N ASN A 12 12.10 -1.58 1.16
CA ASN A 12 11.79 -0.21 0.72
C ASN A 12 12.25 0.83 1.73
N ASP A 13 12.76 1.96 1.27
CA ASP A 13 13.08 3.08 2.14
C ASP A 13 11.83 3.86 2.60
N THR A 14 11.97 4.62 3.67
CA THR A 14 10.91 5.48 4.20
C THR A 14 10.85 6.79 3.44
N SER A 15 10.18 6.79 2.28
CA SER A 15 10.03 7.97 1.44
C SER A 15 8.69 8.00 0.69
N TRP A 16 8.30 9.20 0.22
CA TRP A 16 7.15 9.38 -0.66
C TRP A 16 7.41 8.76 -2.04
N HIS A 17 8.66 8.75 -2.48
CA HIS A 17 9.06 8.10 -3.72
C HIS A 17 8.80 6.59 -3.65
N SER A 18 9.26 5.93 -2.57
CA SER A 18 9.01 4.50 -2.37
C SER A 18 7.52 4.18 -2.25
N LEU A 19 6.72 5.04 -1.59
CA LEU A 19 5.29 4.85 -1.51
C LEU A 19 4.63 4.89 -2.91
N LYS A 20 4.99 5.87 -3.73
CA LYS A 20 4.51 5.98 -5.11
C LYS A 20 4.93 4.78 -5.95
N TRP A 21 6.21 4.46 -5.91
CA TRP A 21 6.79 3.31 -6.63
C TRP A 21 6.14 1.98 -6.21
N SER A 22 5.79 1.82 -4.93
CA SER A 22 5.08 0.64 -4.41
C SER A 22 3.71 0.44 -5.09
N ALA A 23 2.98 1.51 -5.38
CA ALA A 23 1.70 1.40 -6.09
C ALA A 23 1.90 0.84 -7.52
N SER A 24 2.80 1.43 -8.30
CA SER A 24 3.08 0.99 -9.68
C SER A 24 3.63 -0.44 -9.73
N ILE A 25 4.58 -0.78 -8.86
CA ILE A 25 5.12 -2.16 -8.75
C ILE A 25 4.02 -3.15 -8.36
N GLY A 26 3.13 -2.78 -7.46
CA GLY A 26 2.01 -3.62 -7.06
C GLY A 26 1.12 -3.99 -8.24
N LEU A 27 0.80 -3.02 -9.10
CA LEU A 27 0.05 -3.27 -10.33
C LEU A 27 0.83 -4.19 -11.29
N GLY A 28 2.14 -3.96 -11.46
CA GLY A 28 3.00 -4.81 -12.28
C GLY A 28 3.06 -6.26 -11.78
N LEU A 29 3.17 -6.47 -10.46
CA LEU A 29 3.13 -7.81 -9.86
C LEU A 29 1.79 -8.48 -10.11
N SER A 30 0.70 -7.76 -9.92
CA SER A 30 -0.66 -8.28 -10.13
C SER A 30 -0.87 -8.73 -11.58
N LEU A 31 -0.45 -7.91 -12.56
CA LEU A 31 -0.48 -8.26 -13.99
C LEU A 31 0.43 -9.44 -14.34
N SER A 32 1.52 -9.62 -13.60
CA SER A 32 2.47 -10.72 -13.81
C SER A 32 2.01 -12.05 -13.18
N GLY A 33 0.78 -12.14 -12.69
CA GLY A 33 0.24 -13.34 -12.06
C GLY A 33 0.77 -13.58 -10.63
N ILE A 34 1.22 -12.52 -9.95
CA ILE A 34 1.61 -12.55 -8.55
C ILE A 34 0.51 -11.87 -7.74
N GLY A 35 -0.50 -12.64 -7.35
CA GLY A 35 -1.71 -12.10 -6.72
C GLY A 35 -1.59 -11.85 -5.21
N PHE A 36 -0.61 -12.43 -4.52
CA PHE A 36 -0.47 -12.34 -3.06
C PHE A 36 0.78 -11.54 -2.69
N PHE A 37 0.69 -10.23 -2.71
CA PHE A 37 1.80 -9.33 -2.47
C PHE A 37 1.42 -8.12 -1.62
N GLY A 38 2.44 -7.40 -1.16
CA GLY A 38 2.33 -6.15 -0.45
C GLY A 38 3.67 -5.46 -0.26
N HIS A 39 3.68 -4.43 0.55
CA HIS A 39 4.87 -3.63 0.87
C HIS A 39 4.94 -3.42 2.37
N ASP A 40 6.11 -3.15 2.91
CA ASP A 40 6.24 -2.82 4.32
C ASP A 40 5.64 -1.43 4.60
N ILE A 41 4.55 -1.41 5.37
CA ILE A 41 3.80 -0.19 5.69
C ILE A 41 4.68 0.83 6.40
N GLY A 42 4.81 2.01 5.81
CA GLY A 42 5.65 3.08 6.32
C GLY A 42 7.13 2.99 5.92
N GLY A 43 7.50 1.98 5.12
CA GLY A 43 8.86 1.71 4.66
C GLY A 43 9.70 0.89 5.65
N PHE A 44 10.55 0.01 5.15
CA PHE A 44 11.38 -0.87 5.96
C PHE A 44 12.63 -0.15 6.51
N THR A 45 13.44 0.44 5.64
CA THR A 45 14.71 1.09 6.00
C THR A 45 14.60 2.62 6.13
N GLY A 46 15.71 3.28 6.44
CA GLY A 46 15.84 4.72 6.45
C GLY A 46 15.37 5.39 7.73
N LYS A 47 14.84 6.60 7.64
CA LYS A 47 14.42 7.41 8.79
C LYS A 47 13.10 6.91 9.38
N LYS A 48 12.80 7.30 10.62
CA LYS A 48 11.47 7.11 11.19
C LYS A 48 10.41 7.73 10.30
N THR A 49 9.35 6.98 10.02
CA THR A 49 8.25 7.41 9.15
C THR A 49 7.55 8.65 9.74
N SER A 50 7.23 9.63 8.91
CA SER A 50 6.38 10.74 9.33
C SER A 50 4.94 10.27 9.51
N ARG A 51 4.15 10.99 10.33
CA ARG A 51 2.74 10.67 10.57
C ARG A 51 1.91 10.61 9.29
N GLU A 52 2.10 11.60 8.42
CA GLU A 52 1.39 11.68 7.14
C GLU A 52 1.76 10.49 6.24
N LEU A 53 3.04 10.19 6.09
CA LEU A 53 3.49 9.05 5.28
C LEU A 53 2.96 7.72 5.84
N MET A 54 2.94 7.56 7.16
CA MET A 54 2.36 6.38 7.81
C MET A 54 0.87 6.21 7.46
N ILE A 55 0.07 7.28 7.57
CA ILE A 55 -1.35 7.24 7.23
C ILE A 55 -1.55 6.92 5.75
N ARG A 56 -0.81 7.58 4.85
CA ARG A 56 -0.93 7.34 3.41
C ARG A 56 -0.50 5.93 3.00
N SER A 57 0.56 5.43 3.63
CA SER A 57 0.99 4.04 3.44
C SER A 57 -0.07 3.04 3.90
N LEU A 58 -0.67 3.25 5.07
CA LEU A 58 -1.80 2.45 5.54
C LEU A 58 -2.98 2.52 4.58
N GLN A 59 -3.34 3.70 4.07
CA GLN A 59 -4.44 3.88 3.13
C GLN A 59 -4.22 3.12 1.81
N LEU A 60 -3.02 3.17 1.24
CA LEU A 60 -2.68 2.38 0.06
C LEU A 60 -2.79 0.88 0.36
N MET A 61 -2.18 0.45 1.46
CA MET A 61 -2.06 -0.98 1.77
C MET A 61 -3.36 -1.63 2.23
N LEU A 62 -4.39 -0.86 2.60
CA LEU A 62 -5.73 -1.39 2.91
C LEU A 62 -6.25 -2.33 1.83
N PHE A 63 -5.92 -2.04 0.59
CA PHE A 63 -6.45 -2.72 -0.59
C PHE A 63 -5.51 -3.79 -1.16
N HIS A 64 -4.29 -3.89 -0.62
CA HIS A 64 -3.36 -4.92 -1.05
C HIS A 64 -3.64 -6.26 -0.34
N PRO A 65 -3.40 -7.39 -0.98
CA PRO A 65 -3.61 -8.72 -0.36
C PRO A 65 -2.81 -8.87 0.93
N ARG A 66 -1.51 -8.60 0.90
CA ARG A 66 -0.65 -8.62 2.08
C ARG A 66 -0.65 -7.26 2.76
N PHE A 67 -1.20 -7.20 3.96
CA PHE A 67 -1.23 -6.00 4.81
C PHE A 67 -0.28 -6.23 5.99
N HIS A 68 0.92 -5.70 5.88
CA HIS A 68 2.02 -6.04 6.77
C HIS A 68 2.85 -4.81 7.16
N MET A 69 3.27 -4.78 8.40
CA MET A 69 4.15 -3.74 8.94
C MET A 69 5.43 -4.39 9.45
N ASN A 70 6.53 -4.01 8.85
CA ASN A 70 7.87 -4.41 9.26
C ASN A 70 8.83 -3.24 9.09
N SER A 71 9.87 -3.18 9.89
CA SER A 71 10.87 -2.12 9.76
C SER A 71 12.17 -2.48 10.44
N TRP A 72 13.25 -2.14 9.77
CA TRP A 72 14.60 -2.16 10.35
C TRP A 72 15.25 -0.79 10.14
N LYS A 73 15.41 -0.05 11.21
CA LYS A 73 15.94 1.31 11.17
C LYS A 73 17.18 1.39 12.05
N PRO A 74 18.38 1.35 11.43
CA PRO A 74 19.61 1.40 12.20
C PRO A 74 19.72 2.70 12.99
N ASN A 75 20.21 2.61 14.19
CA ASN A 75 20.50 3.78 15.03
C ASN A 75 21.63 4.60 14.42
N THR A 76 21.34 5.80 13.96
CA THR A 76 22.32 6.72 13.38
C THR A 76 23.19 7.44 14.40
N LYS A 77 22.90 7.30 15.68
CA LYS A 77 23.75 7.84 16.76
C LYS A 77 24.68 6.75 17.28
N LYS A 78 25.99 7.05 17.37
CA LYS A 78 27.02 6.19 17.94
C LYS A 78 26.48 5.48 19.20
N GLN A 79 26.19 4.19 19.06
CA GLN A 79 25.74 3.39 20.20
C GLN A 79 26.90 3.20 21.15
N ASN A 80 26.68 3.51 22.42
CA ASN A 80 27.47 2.93 23.50
C ASN A 80 27.43 1.40 23.35
N LYS A 81 28.60 0.77 23.25
CA LYS A 81 28.82 -0.66 22.92
C LYS A 81 28.11 -1.67 23.86
N ASN A 82 27.34 -1.23 24.83
CA ASN A 82 26.80 -2.09 25.89
C ASN A 82 25.29 -2.17 26.00
N LYS A 83 24.51 -1.77 24.97
CA LYS A 83 23.04 -1.93 25.04
C LYS A 83 22.50 -2.58 23.79
N ASN A 84 22.36 -3.91 23.85
CA ASN A 84 21.48 -4.73 22.97
C ASN A 84 19.99 -4.43 23.20
N ILE A 85 19.60 -3.18 23.41
CA ILE A 85 18.21 -2.80 23.55
C ILE A 85 17.74 -2.38 22.16
N LEU A 86 16.87 -3.18 21.57
CA LEU A 86 16.07 -2.79 20.41
C LEU A 86 15.44 -1.41 20.71
N ASN A 87 15.93 -0.38 20.02
CA ASN A 87 15.37 0.95 20.17
C ASN A 87 14.04 1.01 19.41
N LEU A 88 12.96 0.57 20.05
CA LEU A 88 11.61 0.55 19.52
C LEU A 88 11.17 1.91 18.98
N ASN A 89 11.75 3.01 19.48
CA ASN A 89 11.43 4.37 19.02
C ASN A 89 11.78 4.64 17.55
N ASN A 90 12.59 3.80 16.92
CA ASN A 90 12.95 3.90 15.51
C ASN A 90 12.16 2.97 14.60
N THR A 91 11.22 2.21 15.12
CA THR A 91 10.37 1.32 14.34
C THR A 91 9.12 2.05 13.80
N ASN A 92 8.38 1.40 12.91
CA ASN A 92 7.13 1.91 12.35
C ASN A 92 5.88 1.47 13.13
N LEU A 93 6.04 1.06 14.39
CA LEU A 93 4.91 0.58 15.19
C LEU A 93 3.87 1.69 15.40
N PRO A 94 2.59 1.47 15.07
CA PRO A 94 1.57 2.53 15.07
C PRO A 94 1.38 3.19 16.42
N TRP A 95 1.52 2.43 17.51
CA TRP A 95 1.39 2.95 18.89
C TRP A 95 2.50 3.91 19.33
N LEU A 96 3.55 4.06 18.50
CA LEU A 96 4.58 5.09 18.72
C LEU A 96 4.15 6.49 18.21
N TYR A 97 2.97 6.59 17.64
CA TYR A 97 2.39 7.81 17.08
C TYR A 97 1.02 8.07 17.71
N ASN A 98 1.02 8.44 19.00
CA ASN A 98 -0.19 8.54 19.82
C ASN A 98 -1.30 9.39 19.19
N ASP A 99 -0.94 10.46 18.52
CA ASP A 99 -1.86 11.40 17.88
C ASP A 99 -2.58 10.84 16.65
N ILE A 100 -2.05 9.82 15.97
CA ILE A 100 -2.70 9.20 14.82
C ILE A 100 -3.39 7.86 15.15
N ILE A 101 -3.28 7.35 16.36
CA ILE A 101 -3.90 6.07 16.76
C ILE A 101 -5.39 5.99 16.40
N PRO A 102 -6.23 7.03 16.63
CA PRO A 102 -7.63 6.97 16.25
C PRO A 102 -7.83 6.76 14.74
N THR A 103 -7.01 7.41 13.91
CA THR A 103 -7.03 7.24 12.45
C THR A 103 -6.58 5.83 12.05
N VAL A 104 -5.48 5.35 12.62
CA VAL A 104 -4.97 3.98 12.38
C VAL A 104 -6.04 2.94 12.72
N ARG A 105 -6.72 3.09 13.85
CA ARG A 105 -7.79 2.18 14.26
C ARG A 105 -8.93 2.14 13.23
N LYS A 106 -9.39 3.31 12.76
CA LYS A 106 -10.43 3.39 11.71
C LYS A 106 -9.99 2.70 10.42
N LEU A 107 -8.74 2.90 10.00
CA LEU A 107 -8.20 2.25 8.81
C LEU A 107 -8.14 0.73 8.97
N ILE A 108 -7.71 0.22 10.12
CA ILE A 108 -7.71 -1.22 10.39
C ILE A 108 -9.14 -1.78 10.41
N GLN A 109 -10.09 -1.08 11.03
CA GLN A 109 -11.50 -1.47 11.01
C GLN A 109 -12.04 -1.54 9.57
N LEU A 110 -11.72 -0.56 8.73
CA LEU A 110 -12.07 -0.57 7.31
C LEU A 110 -11.44 -1.78 6.60
N ARG A 111 -10.16 -2.09 6.89
CA ARG A 111 -9.51 -3.30 6.35
C ARG A 111 -10.31 -4.57 6.66
N TYR A 112 -10.78 -4.72 7.89
CA TYR A 112 -11.59 -5.88 8.27
C TYR A 112 -12.92 -5.93 7.51
N GLN A 113 -13.56 -4.80 7.25
CA GLN A 113 -14.78 -4.73 6.43
C GLN A 113 -14.52 -5.09 4.96
N LEU A 114 -13.32 -4.80 4.44
CA LEU A 114 -12.91 -5.11 3.07
C LEU A 114 -12.47 -6.57 2.87
N LEU A 115 -12.18 -7.32 3.93
CA LEU A 115 -11.67 -8.69 3.82
C LEU A 115 -12.54 -9.61 2.94
N PRO A 116 -13.88 -9.60 2.99
CA PRO A 116 -14.69 -10.45 2.12
C PRO A 116 -14.49 -10.14 0.63
N ILE A 117 -14.32 -8.85 0.29
CA ILE A 117 -14.10 -8.41 -1.09
C ILE A 117 -12.71 -8.85 -1.56
N LEU A 118 -11.69 -8.63 -0.72
CA LEU A 118 -10.32 -9.06 -1.01
C LEU A 118 -10.21 -10.58 -1.12
N TYR A 119 -10.90 -11.31 -0.25
CA TYR A 119 -10.96 -12.77 -0.33
C TYR A 119 -11.57 -13.23 -1.65
N SER A 120 -12.66 -12.60 -2.10
CA SER A 120 -13.29 -12.91 -3.37
C SER A 120 -12.35 -12.61 -4.56
N ALA A 121 -11.60 -11.49 -4.52
CA ALA A 121 -10.61 -11.17 -5.54
C ALA A 121 -9.45 -12.20 -5.57
N ILE A 122 -8.96 -12.62 -4.40
CA ILE A 122 -7.94 -13.66 -4.28
C ILE A 122 -8.46 -15.01 -4.79
N TRP A 123 -9.73 -15.33 -4.52
CA TRP A 123 -10.36 -16.54 -5.04
C TRP A 123 -10.44 -16.53 -6.58
N ARG A 124 -10.85 -15.41 -7.21
CA ARG A 124 -10.84 -15.23 -8.67
C ARG A 124 -9.42 -15.35 -9.23
N PHE A 125 -8.44 -14.74 -8.59
CA PHE A 125 -7.04 -14.92 -8.97
C PHE A 125 -6.63 -16.40 -8.97
N TYR A 126 -6.98 -17.15 -7.91
CA TYR A 126 -6.63 -18.55 -7.79
C TYR A 126 -7.32 -19.43 -8.84
N LYS A 127 -8.58 -19.18 -9.12
CA LYS A 127 -9.41 -20.00 -10.02
C LYS A 127 -9.29 -19.59 -11.49
N GLU A 128 -9.23 -18.30 -11.76
CA GLU A 128 -9.41 -17.72 -13.09
C GLU A 128 -8.14 -17.00 -13.58
N GLY A 129 -7.17 -16.76 -12.71
CA GLY A 129 -5.95 -16.03 -13.04
C GLY A 129 -6.13 -14.51 -13.09
N GLU A 130 -7.27 -13.99 -12.62
CA GLU A 130 -7.54 -12.56 -12.65
C GLU A 130 -6.70 -11.77 -11.63
N PRO A 131 -6.15 -10.61 -11.99
CA PRO A 131 -5.39 -9.78 -11.07
C PRO A 131 -6.23 -9.36 -9.86
N VAL A 132 -5.66 -9.44 -8.64
CA VAL A 132 -6.36 -9.05 -7.40
C VAL A 132 -6.58 -7.55 -7.32
N ILE A 133 -5.54 -6.77 -7.60
CA ILE A 133 -5.64 -5.34 -7.90
C ILE A 133 -5.42 -5.14 -9.38
N ARG A 134 -6.26 -4.35 -10.01
CA ARG A 134 -6.37 -4.26 -11.47
C ARG A 134 -6.06 -2.84 -11.93
N PRO A 135 -5.09 -2.61 -12.82
CA PRO A 135 -4.97 -1.33 -13.49
C PRO A 135 -6.29 -0.95 -14.17
N LEU A 136 -6.63 0.33 -14.17
CA LEU A 136 -7.93 0.77 -14.68
C LEU A 136 -8.18 0.37 -16.15
N PHE A 137 -7.15 0.33 -16.98
CA PHE A 137 -7.29 -0.05 -18.40
C PHE A 137 -7.82 -1.47 -18.62
N LEU A 138 -7.75 -2.37 -17.63
CA LEU A 138 -8.35 -3.71 -17.73
C LEU A 138 -9.88 -3.66 -17.64
N ASP A 139 -10.41 -2.72 -16.89
CA ASP A 139 -11.84 -2.58 -16.65
C ASP A 139 -12.44 -1.46 -17.51
N PHE A 140 -11.63 -0.48 -17.88
CA PHE A 140 -11.96 0.70 -18.66
C PHE A 140 -10.87 0.89 -19.74
N PRO A 141 -11.05 0.33 -20.96
CA PRO A 141 -9.99 0.23 -21.98
C PRO A 141 -9.75 1.52 -22.77
N GLU A 142 -10.23 2.66 -22.31
CA GLU A 142 -9.98 3.96 -22.94
C GLU A 142 -8.50 4.37 -22.77
N GLU A 143 -7.92 5.02 -23.78
CA GLU A 143 -6.50 5.39 -23.82
C GLU A 143 -6.03 6.19 -22.58
N GLU A 144 -6.88 7.05 -22.05
CA GLU A 144 -6.58 7.88 -20.88
C GLU A 144 -6.27 7.08 -19.61
N HIS A 145 -6.70 5.81 -19.53
CA HIS A 145 -6.45 4.94 -18.38
C HIS A 145 -5.09 4.23 -18.43
N PHE A 146 -4.43 4.19 -19.57
CA PHE A 146 -3.10 3.59 -19.70
C PHE A 146 -2.02 4.37 -18.95
N GLU A 147 -2.19 5.68 -18.79
CA GLU A 147 -1.26 6.54 -18.07
C GLU A 147 -1.52 6.62 -16.55
N GLN A 148 -2.59 5.99 -16.06
CA GLN A 148 -2.94 6.03 -14.63
C GLN A 148 -2.24 4.92 -13.84
N GLU A 149 -0.93 5.07 -13.62
CA GLU A 149 -0.08 4.06 -12.97
C GLU A 149 -0.34 3.85 -11.46
N GLU A 150 -1.14 4.68 -10.83
CA GLU A 150 -1.32 4.70 -9.38
C GLU A 150 -2.76 4.36 -8.96
N VAL A 151 -3.70 4.48 -9.89
CA VAL A 151 -5.12 4.22 -9.66
C VAL A 151 -5.44 2.79 -10.10
N PHE A 152 -6.21 2.09 -9.30
CA PHE A 152 -6.55 0.70 -9.58
C PHE A 152 -7.97 0.35 -9.14
N SER A 153 -8.47 -0.76 -9.63
CA SER A 153 -9.74 -1.34 -9.21
C SER A 153 -9.55 -2.65 -8.44
N ILE A 154 -10.60 -3.04 -7.72
CA ILE A 154 -10.73 -4.36 -7.09
C ILE A 154 -12.10 -4.92 -7.46
N ASN A 155 -12.11 -6.11 -8.06
CA ASN A 155 -13.33 -6.79 -8.51
C ASN A 155 -14.23 -5.92 -9.39
N GLU A 156 -13.66 -4.98 -10.17
CA GLU A 156 -14.42 -4.08 -11.06
C GLU A 156 -15.46 -3.20 -10.32
N ARG A 157 -15.42 -3.19 -8.99
CA ARG A 157 -16.45 -2.54 -8.16
C ARG A 157 -15.91 -1.40 -7.29
N ILE A 158 -14.66 -1.47 -6.90
CA ILE A 158 -14.03 -0.46 -6.06
C ILE A 158 -12.87 0.14 -6.83
N ILE A 159 -12.94 1.43 -7.09
CA ILE A 159 -11.81 2.20 -7.63
C ILE A 159 -11.06 2.83 -6.47
N VAL A 160 -9.76 2.63 -6.44
CA VAL A 160 -8.85 3.14 -5.43
C VAL A 160 -7.92 4.16 -6.06
N ALA A 161 -8.00 5.40 -5.59
CA ALA A 161 -7.15 6.49 -6.01
C ALA A 161 -6.32 6.99 -4.80
N PRO A 162 -5.13 6.43 -4.57
CA PRO A 162 -4.35 6.75 -3.40
C PRO A 162 -3.66 8.12 -3.52
N VAL A 163 -3.62 8.89 -2.43
CA VAL A 163 -2.84 10.13 -2.38
C VAL A 163 -1.39 9.80 -2.05
N LEU A 164 -0.52 9.85 -3.04
CA LEU A 164 0.89 9.44 -2.96
C LEU A 164 1.87 10.62 -2.94
N VAL A 165 1.37 11.83 -2.76
CA VAL A 165 2.17 13.06 -2.73
C VAL A 165 1.96 13.80 -1.41
N LYS A 166 3.08 14.22 -0.80
CA LYS A 166 3.09 14.94 0.47
C LYS A 166 2.23 16.21 0.43
N LYS A 167 1.48 16.45 1.51
CA LYS A 167 0.61 17.63 1.69
C LYS A 167 -0.51 17.78 0.65
N ARG A 168 -0.80 16.74 -0.13
CA ARG A 168 -1.98 16.67 -0.99
C ARG A 168 -3.13 15.98 -0.24
N ASN A 169 -4.34 16.46 -0.48
CA ASN A 169 -5.57 15.88 0.08
C ASN A 169 -6.62 15.59 -1.00
N ARG A 170 -6.24 15.77 -2.27
CA ARG A 170 -7.11 15.51 -3.43
C ARG A 170 -6.29 14.85 -4.53
N ILE A 171 -6.95 13.99 -5.28
CA ILE A 171 -6.43 13.38 -6.49
C ILE A 171 -7.48 13.52 -7.60
N LYS A 172 -7.02 13.81 -8.80
CA LYS A 172 -7.86 13.76 -10.00
C LYS A 172 -7.88 12.33 -10.52
N VAL A 173 -9.05 11.85 -10.84
CA VAL A 173 -9.26 10.54 -11.46
C VAL A 173 -10.08 10.74 -12.72
N LEU A 174 -9.58 10.22 -13.82
CA LEU A 174 -10.33 10.14 -15.06
C LEU A 174 -11.16 8.86 -15.02
N MET A 175 -12.45 8.97 -15.26
CA MET A 175 -13.39 7.86 -15.32
C MET A 175 -14.24 8.01 -16.59
N GLY A 176 -13.74 7.47 -17.69
CA GLY A 176 -14.29 7.75 -19.00
C GLY A 176 -14.21 9.25 -19.28
N ASN A 177 -15.22 9.82 -19.90
CA ASN A 177 -15.28 11.26 -20.19
C ASN A 177 -15.53 12.16 -18.96
N ILE A 178 -15.48 11.61 -17.74
CA ILE A 178 -15.77 12.35 -16.51
C ILE A 178 -14.48 12.49 -15.69
N GLU A 179 -13.96 13.72 -15.61
CA GLU A 179 -12.92 14.05 -14.64
C GLU A 179 -13.57 14.28 -13.27
N THR A 180 -13.19 13.48 -12.27
CA THR A 180 -13.65 13.65 -10.90
C THR A 180 -12.51 13.93 -9.93
N THR A 181 -12.79 14.68 -8.87
CA THR A 181 -11.83 14.98 -7.81
C THR A 181 -12.26 14.28 -6.53
N ILE A 182 -11.42 13.38 -6.04
CA ILE A 182 -11.63 12.68 -4.77
C ILE A 182 -10.86 13.42 -3.65
N LYS A 183 -11.54 13.65 -2.52
CA LYS A 183 -10.98 14.30 -1.33
C LYS A 183 -10.49 13.29 -0.29
#